data_547ff9d9e633c9a92d787b2daad2ab20
#
_entry.id   547ff9d9e633c9a92d787b2daad2ab20
#
_cell.length_a   1.000
_cell.length_b   1.000
_cell.length_c   1.000
_cell.angle_alpha   90.00
_cell.angle_beta   90.00
_cell.angle_gamma   90.00
#
_symmetry.space_group_name_H-M   'P 1'
#
loop_
_entity.id
_entity.type
_entity.pdbx_description
1 polymer ?
#
loop_
_entity_poly.entity_id
_entity_poly.type
_entity_poly.pdbx_seq_one_letter_code
_entity_poly.pdbx_strand_id
1 'polypeptide(L)'
;MQQWARFAILGAMFVTAYLLILAWQKDYGHAVTAPQQKAAAVIAHDVSADLPNAQNAIAASDVPQANVTASPAPESSSASQQLISVQTDLYHLWINPKGGDIVRIELLSHDQSKNGDQPFVMLENDAKRTYVAQSGLIGLNGPDSSRAGRPMYDVEKTTYTLADAKTIASKDGKTAQVLTVPLVFKTPEGVEVIKTFTFKQGDYPITVKHQVVNRSAQNWQGQMFGQLKRDNSEDPGKSSQGIFTLGTFLGGAWGTPEATYNKLKFSNFSDEKLSLEAKSA
;
A
#
# COMPACT_ATOMS: atom_id res chain seq x y z
N MET A 1 8.60 46.77 -43.21
CA MET A 1 9.58 45.72 -42.77
C MET A 1 9.30 45.15 -41.39
N GLN A 2 8.80 45.94 -40.44
CA GLN A 2 8.62 45.46 -39.02
C GLN A 2 7.47 44.44 -38.84
N GLN A 3 6.48 44.40 -39.69
CA GLN A 3 5.38 43.42 -39.59
C GLN A 3 5.80 42.00 -40.04
N TRP A 4 6.61 41.91 -41.07
CA TRP A 4 7.12 40.62 -41.57
C TRP A 4 8.03 39.91 -40.54
N ALA A 5 8.80 40.66 -39.76
CA ALA A 5 9.61 40.11 -38.68
C ALA A 5 8.76 39.50 -37.55
N ARG A 6 7.61 40.12 -37.25
CA ARG A 6 6.67 39.57 -36.23
C ARG A 6 6.03 38.27 -36.69
N PHE A 7 5.62 38.17 -37.96
CA PHE A 7 5.08 36.94 -38.52
C PHE A 7 6.14 35.82 -38.61
N ALA A 8 7.41 36.15 -38.90
CA ALA A 8 8.50 35.20 -38.90
C ALA A 8 8.80 34.65 -37.49
N ILE A 9 8.76 35.50 -36.47
CA ILE A 9 8.96 35.08 -35.06
C ILE A 9 7.81 34.20 -34.58
N LEU A 10 6.55 34.55 -34.91
CA LEU A 10 5.39 33.73 -34.59
C LEU A 10 5.45 32.36 -35.29
N GLY A 11 5.84 32.34 -36.57
CA GLY A 11 6.04 31.08 -37.29
C GLY A 11 7.13 30.20 -36.67
N ALA A 12 8.25 30.79 -36.28
CA ALA A 12 9.33 30.05 -35.56
C ALA A 12 8.85 29.51 -34.23
N MET A 13 8.06 30.27 -33.45
CA MET A 13 7.45 29.78 -32.20
C MET A 13 6.49 28.61 -32.43
N PHE A 14 5.68 28.63 -33.47
CA PHE A 14 4.80 27.50 -33.80
C PHE A 14 5.59 26.26 -34.20
N VAL A 15 6.67 26.40 -34.98
CA VAL A 15 7.53 25.29 -35.38
C VAL A 15 8.23 24.71 -34.17
N THR A 16 8.77 25.52 -33.26
CA THR A 16 9.44 25.02 -32.04
C THR A 16 8.44 24.34 -31.10
N ALA A 17 7.24 24.88 -30.95
CA ALA A 17 6.19 24.25 -30.15
C ALA A 17 5.76 22.89 -30.74
N TYR A 18 5.62 22.81 -32.07
CA TYR A 18 5.31 21.56 -32.74
C TYR A 18 6.43 20.51 -32.60
N LEU A 19 7.70 20.91 -32.73
CA LEU A 19 8.83 20.01 -32.53
C LEU A 19 8.93 19.53 -31.09
N LEU A 20 8.61 20.38 -30.10
CA LEU A 20 8.52 19.99 -28.69
C LEU A 20 7.43 18.96 -28.45
N ILE A 21 6.24 19.12 -29.08
CA ILE A 21 5.16 18.14 -28.98
C ILE A 21 5.57 16.81 -29.61
N LEU A 22 6.25 16.82 -30.75
CA LEU A 22 6.77 15.61 -31.40
C LEU A 22 7.86 14.91 -30.56
N ALA A 23 8.77 15.67 -29.99
CA ALA A 23 9.77 15.13 -29.08
C ALA A 23 9.14 14.53 -27.84
N TRP A 24 8.15 15.21 -27.27
CA TRP A 24 7.38 14.71 -26.13
C TRP A 24 6.59 13.44 -26.46
N GLN A 25 5.94 13.36 -27.63
CA GLN A 25 5.28 12.14 -28.10
C GLN A 25 6.26 10.98 -28.32
N LYS A 26 7.48 11.27 -28.77
CA LYS A 26 8.53 10.25 -28.94
C LYS A 26 9.03 9.72 -27.59
N ASP A 27 9.19 10.59 -26.60
CA ASP A 27 9.73 10.23 -25.29
C ASP A 27 8.66 9.63 -24.33
N TYR A 28 7.39 10.03 -24.51
CA TYR A 28 6.28 9.64 -23.64
C TYR A 28 5.11 8.95 -24.35
N GLY A 29 5.09 8.96 -25.70
CA GLY A 29 4.03 8.41 -26.53
C GLY A 29 4.34 7.03 -27.11
N HIS A 30 4.92 6.11 -26.35
CA HIS A 30 5.08 4.73 -26.81
C HIS A 30 3.69 4.06 -26.88
N ALA A 31 3.07 4.13 -28.07
CA ALA A 31 2.08 3.16 -28.46
C ALA A 31 2.77 1.80 -28.50
N VAL A 32 2.44 0.91 -27.57
CA VAL A 32 2.90 -0.47 -27.52
C VAL A 32 2.38 -1.15 -28.78
N THR A 33 3.26 -1.33 -29.77
CA THR A 33 3.02 -2.25 -30.88
C THR A 33 3.15 -3.64 -30.30
N ALA A 34 2.05 -4.38 -30.21
CA ALA A 34 2.03 -5.75 -29.72
C ALA A 34 3.00 -6.64 -30.56
N PRO A 35 3.93 -7.37 -29.94
CA PRO A 35 4.69 -8.36 -30.67
C PRO A 35 3.80 -9.56 -30.98
N GLN A 36 3.69 -9.90 -32.27
CA GLN A 36 3.09 -11.15 -32.73
C GLN A 36 3.77 -12.33 -32.07
N GLN A 37 3.00 -13.11 -31.33
CA GLN A 37 3.41 -14.38 -30.75
C GLN A 37 3.74 -15.38 -31.88
N LYS A 38 5.02 -15.70 -32.03
CA LYS A 38 5.45 -16.94 -32.65
C LYS A 38 5.40 -18.03 -31.58
N ALA A 39 4.50 -18.97 -31.77
CA ALA A 39 4.44 -20.18 -30.96
C ALA A 39 5.78 -20.92 -31.00
N ALA A 40 6.42 -21.11 -29.89
CA ALA A 40 7.55 -22.02 -29.70
C ALA A 40 7.18 -23.03 -28.62
N ALA A 41 7.40 -24.28 -29.00
CA ALA A 41 7.01 -25.49 -28.30
C ALA A 41 7.61 -25.61 -26.90
N VAL A 42 6.78 -26.13 -26.02
CA VAL A 42 7.07 -26.55 -24.65
C VAL A 42 8.13 -27.64 -24.65
N ILE A 43 9.24 -27.42 -23.97
CA ILE A 43 10.07 -28.50 -23.43
C ILE A 43 9.99 -28.39 -21.91
N ALA A 44 9.26 -29.31 -21.32
CA ALA A 44 9.23 -29.53 -19.88
C ALA A 44 10.61 -29.98 -19.41
N HIS A 45 11.25 -29.25 -18.54
CA HIS A 45 12.31 -29.76 -17.69
C HIS A 45 11.86 -29.68 -16.24
N ASP A 46 11.70 -30.85 -15.72
CA ASP A 46 11.49 -31.23 -14.33
C ASP A 46 12.70 -30.79 -13.51
N VAL A 47 12.52 -29.85 -12.59
CA VAL A 47 13.47 -29.57 -11.50
C VAL A 47 12.68 -29.52 -10.21
N SER A 48 12.42 -30.72 -9.70
CA SER A 48 12.08 -30.91 -8.31
C SER A 48 13.37 -30.89 -7.50
N ALA A 49 13.56 -29.91 -6.63
CA ALA A 49 14.15 -30.09 -5.29
C ALA A 49 14.34 -28.76 -4.57
N ASP A 50 13.93 -28.76 -3.32
CA ASP A 50 14.28 -27.84 -2.23
C ASP A 50 13.64 -26.43 -2.20
N LEU A 51 12.31 -26.42 -2.08
CA LEU A 51 11.62 -25.35 -1.36
C LEU A 51 10.71 -25.96 -0.30
N PRO A 52 10.63 -25.42 0.94
CA PRO A 52 9.72 -25.95 1.94
C PRO A 52 8.28 -25.83 1.43
N ASN A 53 7.64 -26.97 1.29
CA ASN A 53 6.29 -27.11 0.76
C ASN A 53 5.26 -26.52 1.74
N ALA A 54 4.75 -25.34 1.43
CA ALA A 54 3.58 -24.75 2.11
C ALA A 54 2.28 -25.22 1.41
N GLN A 55 2.20 -26.51 1.07
CA GLN A 55 0.97 -27.15 0.61
C GLN A 55 0.13 -27.50 1.82
N ASN A 56 -0.76 -26.60 2.20
CA ASN A 56 -2.08 -26.83 2.82
C ASN A 56 -2.68 -25.56 3.43
N ALA A 57 -2.79 -24.50 2.66
CA ALA A 57 -3.60 -23.37 3.06
C ALA A 57 -4.50 -22.95 1.90
N ILE A 58 -5.62 -23.64 1.77
CA ILE A 58 -6.71 -23.20 0.91
C ILE A 58 -7.73 -22.52 1.79
N ALA A 59 -7.74 -21.21 1.80
CA ALA A 59 -8.93 -20.39 2.02
C ALA A 59 -8.57 -18.95 1.64
N ALA A 60 -9.48 -18.29 0.96
CA ALA A 60 -9.37 -16.91 0.56
C ALA A 60 -8.98 -16.02 1.75
N SER A 61 -7.70 -15.72 1.88
CA SER A 61 -7.20 -14.77 2.84
C SER A 61 -6.64 -13.58 2.08
N ASP A 62 -6.93 -12.42 2.59
CA ASP A 62 -6.51 -11.10 2.11
C ASP A 62 -4.98 -10.86 2.26
N VAL A 63 -4.20 -11.95 2.31
CA VAL A 63 -2.77 -11.99 2.62
C VAL A 63 -1.99 -12.44 1.39
N PRO A 64 -0.81 -11.92 1.09
CA PRO A 64 0.00 -12.34 -0.04
C PRO A 64 0.32 -13.84 0.04
N GLN A 65 -0.16 -14.62 -0.92
CA GLN A 65 0.22 -16.00 -1.07
C GLN A 65 1.35 -16.11 -2.11
N ALA A 66 2.40 -16.82 -1.76
CA ALA A 66 3.36 -17.29 -2.74
C ALA A 66 2.70 -18.43 -3.55
N ASN A 67 2.25 -18.10 -4.76
CA ASN A 67 1.54 -18.97 -5.72
C ASN A 67 0.12 -19.39 -5.29
N VAL A 68 -0.92 -18.77 -5.87
CA VAL A 68 -2.02 -19.47 -6.57
C VAL A 68 -2.94 -18.50 -7.31
N THR A 69 -3.38 -18.91 -8.47
CA THR A 69 -4.37 -18.31 -9.36
C THR A 69 -5.77 -18.50 -8.78
N ALA A 70 -6.40 -17.44 -8.26
CA ALA A 70 -7.85 -17.31 -8.23
C ALA A 70 -8.21 -15.89 -7.77
N SER A 71 -9.05 -15.22 -8.55
CA SER A 71 -9.63 -13.91 -8.23
C SER A 71 -10.63 -14.07 -7.08
N PRO A 72 -10.52 -13.34 -5.98
CA PRO A 72 -11.55 -13.39 -4.95
C PRO A 72 -12.70 -12.45 -5.28
N ALA A 73 -13.91 -12.96 -5.11
CA ALA A 73 -15.13 -12.17 -5.07
C ALA A 73 -15.10 -11.19 -3.87
N PRO A 74 -15.73 -10.01 -3.94
CA PRO A 74 -15.77 -9.07 -2.84
C PRO A 74 -16.59 -9.66 -1.68
N GLU A 75 -15.94 -9.92 -0.56
CA GLU A 75 -16.65 -10.25 0.67
C GLU A 75 -17.39 -9.03 1.19
N SER A 76 -18.69 -9.11 1.18
CA SER A 76 -19.59 -8.18 1.86
C SER A 76 -19.29 -8.20 3.35
N SER A 77 -18.73 -7.14 3.88
CA SER A 77 -18.47 -6.96 5.29
C SER A 77 -19.76 -6.71 6.04
N SER A 78 -20.31 -7.73 6.68
CA SER A 78 -21.37 -7.58 7.64
C SER A 78 -20.86 -7.99 9.01
N ALA A 79 -20.51 -7.03 9.78
CA ALA A 79 -20.59 -6.84 11.22
C ALA A 79 -19.83 -5.55 11.51
N SER A 80 -20.47 -4.58 12.11
CA SER A 80 -19.85 -3.33 12.54
C SER A 80 -18.86 -3.62 13.67
N GLN A 81 -17.67 -4.09 13.30
CA GLN A 81 -16.57 -4.21 14.24
C GLN A 81 -16.15 -2.80 14.61
N GLN A 82 -16.10 -2.51 15.90
CA GLN A 82 -15.71 -1.21 16.39
C GLN A 82 -14.24 -0.95 16.00
N LEU A 83 -14.03 0.02 15.11
CA LEU A 83 -12.71 0.43 14.68
C LEU A 83 -11.99 1.17 15.82
N ILE A 84 -10.69 1.03 15.87
CA ILE A 84 -9.85 1.77 16.80
C ILE A 84 -9.52 3.12 16.16
N SER A 85 -9.96 4.19 16.79
CA SER A 85 -9.71 5.58 16.36
C SER A 85 -8.42 6.09 17.00
N VAL A 86 -7.54 6.66 16.18
CA VAL A 86 -6.28 7.27 16.63
C VAL A 86 -6.15 8.66 16.03
N GLN A 87 -6.07 9.68 16.88
CA GLN A 87 -5.95 11.06 16.45
C GLN A 87 -4.63 11.67 16.93
N THR A 88 -3.85 12.16 15.99
CA THR A 88 -2.65 12.96 16.21
C THR A 88 -2.89 14.43 15.86
N ASP A 89 -1.87 15.24 15.85
CA ASP A 89 -1.90 16.61 15.37
C ASP A 89 -1.92 16.74 13.83
N LEU A 90 -1.45 15.70 13.11
CA LEU A 90 -1.34 15.71 11.65
C LEU A 90 -2.40 14.90 10.93
N TYR A 91 -2.93 13.86 11.57
CA TYR A 91 -3.91 12.99 10.94
C TYR A 91 -4.82 12.29 11.95
N HIS A 92 -5.98 11.89 11.47
CA HIS A 92 -6.91 10.99 12.14
C HIS A 92 -6.96 9.67 11.36
N LEU A 93 -6.79 8.55 12.04
CA LEU A 93 -6.80 7.23 11.40
C LEU A 93 -7.64 6.21 12.16
N TRP A 94 -8.04 5.16 11.44
CA TRP A 94 -8.81 4.05 11.98
C TRP A 94 -8.12 2.73 11.68
N ILE A 95 -8.02 1.90 12.72
CA ILE A 95 -7.44 0.57 12.65
C ILE A 95 -8.57 -0.44 12.85
N ASN A 96 -8.64 -1.43 11.95
CA ASN A 96 -9.54 -2.56 12.12
C ASN A 96 -8.87 -3.58 13.07
N PRO A 97 -9.49 -3.97 14.18
CA PRO A 97 -8.93 -5.00 15.06
C PRO A 97 -8.78 -6.36 14.37
N LYS A 98 -9.55 -6.66 13.32
CA LYS A 98 -9.32 -7.83 12.47
C LYS A 98 -8.09 -7.60 11.59
N GLY A 99 -7.00 -8.28 11.90
CA GLY A 99 -5.70 -8.16 11.24
C GLY A 99 -4.89 -6.93 11.68
N GLY A 100 -5.48 -5.98 12.42
CA GLY A 100 -4.81 -4.75 12.79
C GLY A 100 -4.44 -3.90 11.55
N ASP A 101 -5.34 -3.76 10.58
CA ASP A 101 -5.10 -3.01 9.36
C ASP A 101 -5.50 -1.55 9.51
N ILE A 102 -4.74 -0.64 8.91
CA ILE A 102 -5.14 0.76 8.80
C ILE A 102 -6.11 0.86 7.63
N VAL A 103 -7.37 1.15 7.94
CA VAL A 103 -8.47 1.16 6.95
C VAL A 103 -8.92 2.55 6.54
N ARG A 104 -8.52 3.59 7.27
CA ARG A 104 -8.80 4.99 6.92
C ARG A 104 -7.74 5.89 7.50
N ILE A 105 -7.30 6.90 6.74
CA ILE A 105 -6.46 8.00 7.21
C ILE A 105 -6.97 9.30 6.59
N GLU A 106 -7.20 10.30 7.43
CA GLU A 106 -7.53 11.66 7.05
C GLU A 106 -6.36 12.58 7.44
N LEU A 107 -5.86 13.37 6.51
CA LEU A 107 -4.78 14.33 6.74
C LEU A 107 -5.37 15.68 7.16
N LEU A 108 -5.20 16.06 8.41
CA LEU A 108 -5.88 17.22 9.03
C LEU A 108 -5.41 18.58 8.48
N SER A 109 -4.19 18.64 7.96
CA SER A 109 -3.61 19.88 7.40
C SER A 109 -3.68 19.94 5.86
N HIS A 110 -4.43 19.04 5.24
CA HIS A 110 -4.55 18.95 3.78
C HIS A 110 -6.01 18.83 3.40
N ASP A 111 -6.51 19.78 2.61
CA ASP A 111 -7.89 19.76 2.14
C ASP A 111 -8.05 18.84 0.94
N GLN A 112 -9.21 18.19 0.85
CA GLN A 112 -9.57 17.31 -0.27
C GLN A 112 -9.71 18.07 -1.59
N SER A 113 -10.11 19.33 -1.53
CA SER A 113 -10.26 20.23 -2.68
C SER A 113 -9.76 21.62 -2.34
N LYS A 114 -9.36 22.39 -3.36
CA LYS A 114 -8.98 23.79 -3.18
C LYS A 114 -10.13 24.59 -2.57
N ASN A 115 -9.88 25.21 -1.41
CA ASN A 115 -10.86 25.93 -0.59
C ASN A 115 -11.99 25.02 -0.02
N GLY A 116 -11.73 23.76 0.18
CA GLY A 116 -12.65 22.83 0.87
C GLY A 116 -12.41 22.80 2.36
N ASP A 117 -13.43 22.39 3.12
CA ASP A 117 -13.35 22.24 4.59
C ASP A 117 -13.19 20.75 4.99
N GLN A 118 -13.05 19.85 4.02
CA GLN A 118 -12.92 18.42 4.29
C GLN A 118 -11.46 17.98 4.19
N PRO A 119 -10.95 17.24 5.18
CA PRO A 119 -9.59 16.72 5.15
C PRO A 119 -9.39 15.75 3.97
N PHE A 120 -8.18 15.71 3.46
CA PHE A 120 -7.82 14.75 2.41
C PHE A 120 -7.81 13.32 2.96
N VAL A 121 -8.64 12.45 2.37
CA VAL A 121 -8.73 11.03 2.73
C VAL A 121 -7.68 10.25 1.96
N MET A 122 -6.57 9.90 2.63
CA MET A 122 -5.46 9.18 2.02
C MET A 122 -5.76 7.69 1.86
N LEU A 123 -6.19 7.03 2.94
CA LEU A 123 -6.64 5.63 2.94
C LEU A 123 -8.12 5.56 3.26
N GLU A 124 -8.81 4.60 2.66
CA GLU A 124 -10.24 4.39 2.83
C GLU A 124 -10.64 2.94 2.50
N ASN A 125 -11.63 2.43 3.20
CA ASN A 125 -12.22 1.13 2.92
C ASN A 125 -13.73 1.23 3.01
N ASP A 126 -14.36 1.58 1.91
CA ASP A 126 -15.81 1.65 1.77
C ASP A 126 -16.28 0.98 0.47
N ALA A 127 -17.58 1.11 0.16
CA ALA A 127 -18.17 0.53 -1.04
C ALA A 127 -17.67 1.15 -2.36
N LYS A 128 -17.04 2.33 -2.31
CA LYS A 128 -16.58 3.08 -3.50
C LYS A 128 -15.09 2.95 -3.72
N ARG A 129 -14.32 2.80 -2.64
CA ARG A 129 -12.86 2.80 -2.70
C ARG A 129 -12.27 1.88 -1.65
N THR A 130 -11.39 1.01 -2.09
CA THR A 130 -10.51 0.23 -1.21
C THR A 130 -9.08 0.70 -1.38
N TYR A 131 -8.54 1.32 -0.35
CA TYR A 131 -7.11 1.63 -0.24
C TYR A 131 -6.70 1.53 1.22
N VAL A 132 -6.04 0.44 1.59
CA VAL A 132 -5.72 0.09 2.98
C VAL A 132 -4.25 -0.30 3.13
N ALA A 133 -3.71 -0.09 4.33
CA ALA A 133 -2.38 -0.57 4.69
C ALA A 133 -2.50 -1.76 5.63
N GLN A 134 -1.96 -2.89 5.19
CA GLN A 134 -2.03 -4.16 5.89
C GLN A 134 -0.64 -4.64 6.30
N SER A 135 -0.55 -5.29 7.43
CA SER A 135 0.66 -5.99 7.87
C SER A 135 0.29 -7.12 8.81
N GLY A 136 1.16 -8.10 8.93
CA GLY A 136 0.89 -9.24 9.78
C GLY A 136 2.02 -10.26 9.77
N LEU A 137 1.73 -11.43 10.32
CA LEU A 137 2.65 -12.56 10.42
C LEU A 137 2.07 -13.77 9.69
N ILE A 138 2.75 -14.20 8.65
CA ILE A 138 2.40 -15.37 7.82
C ILE A 138 3.39 -16.52 8.03
N GLY A 139 3.11 -17.65 7.45
CA GLY A 139 3.93 -18.86 7.56
C GLY A 139 3.28 -19.92 8.45
N LEU A 140 4.07 -20.93 8.86
CA LEU A 140 3.58 -22.12 9.54
C LEU A 140 2.76 -21.81 10.81
N ASN A 141 3.25 -20.89 11.63
CA ASN A 141 2.61 -20.47 12.88
C ASN A 141 2.13 -19.01 12.85
N GLY A 142 2.18 -18.36 11.66
CA GLY A 142 1.72 -16.99 11.49
C GLY A 142 0.19 -16.93 11.58
N PRO A 143 -0.39 -16.11 12.48
CA PRO A 143 -1.82 -16.05 12.68
C PRO A 143 -2.58 -15.55 11.43
N ASP A 144 -1.93 -14.78 10.57
CA ASP A 144 -2.53 -14.27 9.32
C ASP A 144 -2.60 -15.34 8.20
N SER A 145 -1.96 -16.52 8.39
CA SER A 145 -2.10 -17.68 7.50
C SER A 145 -3.20 -18.64 7.93
N SER A 146 -3.96 -18.34 8.98
CA SER A 146 -5.02 -19.21 9.47
C SER A 146 -6.17 -19.35 8.47
N ARG A 147 -6.71 -20.57 8.32
CA ARG A 147 -7.92 -20.83 7.53
C ARG A 147 -9.17 -20.12 8.08
N ALA A 148 -9.17 -19.75 9.35
CA ALA A 148 -10.23 -18.97 9.96
C ALA A 148 -10.20 -17.49 9.54
N GLY A 149 -9.23 -17.09 8.74
CA GLY A 149 -8.99 -15.72 8.31
C GLY A 149 -8.00 -15.00 9.23
N ARG A 150 -7.95 -13.68 9.08
CA ARG A 150 -7.03 -12.84 9.83
C ARG A 150 -7.38 -12.81 11.33
N PRO A 151 -6.39 -12.71 12.22
CA PRO A 151 -6.60 -12.74 13.65
C PRO A 151 -7.42 -11.54 14.12
N MET A 152 -8.25 -11.74 15.13
CA MET A 152 -8.92 -10.67 15.85
C MET A 152 -8.06 -10.28 17.05
N TYR A 153 -7.58 -9.05 17.04
CA TYR A 153 -6.77 -8.51 18.12
C TYR A 153 -7.65 -7.92 19.23
N ASP A 154 -7.27 -8.20 20.46
CA ASP A 154 -7.78 -7.51 21.64
C ASP A 154 -7.09 -6.16 21.79
N VAL A 155 -7.86 -5.16 22.23
CA VAL A 155 -7.39 -3.79 22.43
C VAL A 155 -7.82 -3.28 23.79
N GLU A 156 -6.98 -2.51 24.43
CA GLU A 156 -7.28 -1.93 25.74
C GLU A 156 -8.38 -0.85 25.65
N LYS A 157 -8.34 -0.05 24.60
CA LYS A 157 -9.33 0.99 24.31
C LYS A 157 -9.48 1.21 22.81
N THR A 158 -10.61 1.80 22.43
CA THR A 158 -10.98 2.02 21.02
C THR A 158 -10.70 3.43 20.54
N THR A 159 -10.26 4.33 21.42
CA THR A 159 -9.91 5.72 21.08
C THR A 159 -8.59 6.11 21.74
N TYR A 160 -7.67 6.61 20.94
CA TYR A 160 -6.36 7.08 21.33
C TYR A 160 -6.14 8.49 20.80
N THR A 161 -5.55 9.36 21.63
CA THR A 161 -5.21 10.74 21.29
C THR A 161 -3.82 11.09 21.80
N LEU A 162 -3.30 12.25 21.43
CA LEU A 162 -2.01 12.74 21.98
C LEU A 162 -2.04 12.94 23.50
N ALA A 163 -3.22 13.00 24.15
CA ALA A 163 -3.31 12.99 25.60
C ALA A 163 -2.82 11.66 26.22
N ASP A 164 -2.83 10.58 25.45
CA ASP A 164 -2.31 9.27 25.85
C ASP A 164 -0.82 9.12 25.54
N ALA A 165 -0.19 10.09 24.88
CA ALA A 165 1.20 10.04 24.48
C ALA A 165 2.14 10.15 25.69
N LYS A 166 3.30 9.49 25.57
CA LYS A 166 4.39 9.58 26.56
C LYS A 166 5.49 10.47 26.01
N THR A 167 6.07 11.31 26.87
CA THR A 167 7.26 12.06 26.51
C THR A 167 8.47 11.13 26.54
N ILE A 168 9.14 10.98 25.42
CA ILE A 168 10.34 10.14 25.28
C ILE A 168 11.52 11.05 24.92
N ALA A 169 12.63 10.91 25.64
CA ALA A 169 13.88 11.56 25.27
C ALA A 169 14.53 10.81 24.10
N SER A 170 14.91 11.56 23.07
CA SER A 170 15.67 11.05 21.94
C SER A 170 17.17 11.05 22.27
N LYS A 171 17.97 10.27 21.51
CA LYS A 171 19.43 10.18 21.69
C LYS A 171 20.16 11.51 21.49
N ASP A 172 19.56 12.43 20.78
CA ASP A 172 20.06 13.78 20.53
C ASP A 172 19.63 14.81 21.60
N GLY A 173 19.06 14.35 22.72
CA GLY A 173 18.64 15.19 23.85
C GLY A 173 17.31 15.91 23.65
N LYS A 174 16.64 15.74 22.50
CA LYS A 174 15.30 16.29 22.24
C LYS A 174 14.24 15.38 22.85
N THR A 175 13.15 15.94 23.30
CA THR A 175 11.97 15.20 23.74
C THR A 175 10.93 15.16 22.64
N ALA A 176 10.23 14.02 22.51
CA ALA A 176 9.12 13.86 21.59
C ALA A 176 7.93 13.23 22.32
N GLN A 177 6.73 13.68 21.99
CA GLN A 177 5.49 13.03 22.39
C GLN A 177 5.27 11.81 21.49
N VAL A 178 5.18 10.63 22.08
CA VAL A 178 5.03 9.35 21.36
C VAL A 178 3.80 8.64 21.88
N LEU A 179 2.85 8.43 20.97
CA LEU A 179 1.64 7.65 21.22
C LEU A 179 1.87 6.21 20.74
N THR A 180 1.53 5.23 21.58
CA THR A 180 1.60 3.82 21.25
C THR A 180 0.23 3.16 21.38
N VAL A 181 -0.14 2.36 20.39
CA VAL A 181 -1.40 1.61 20.32
C VAL A 181 -1.07 0.13 20.21
N PRO A 182 -1.07 -0.62 21.29
CA PRO A 182 -0.83 -2.06 21.29
C PRO A 182 -2.13 -2.83 20.97
N LEU A 183 -2.01 -3.82 20.11
CA LEU A 183 -3.03 -4.80 19.79
C LEU A 183 -2.48 -6.18 20.16
N VAL A 184 -3.22 -6.99 20.88
CA VAL A 184 -2.77 -8.27 21.39
C VAL A 184 -3.61 -9.40 20.83
N PHE A 185 -2.96 -10.44 20.31
CA PHE A 185 -3.60 -11.67 19.88
C PHE A 185 -2.97 -12.84 20.64
N LYS A 186 -3.79 -13.71 21.20
CA LYS A 186 -3.35 -14.88 21.95
C LYS A 186 -3.90 -16.15 21.34
N THR A 187 -3.03 -17.13 21.17
CA THR A 187 -3.46 -18.46 20.75
C THR A 187 -3.69 -19.37 21.96
N PRO A 188 -4.56 -20.40 21.84
CA PRO A 188 -4.78 -21.37 22.92
C PRO A 188 -3.51 -22.11 23.33
N GLU A 189 -2.54 -22.26 22.42
CA GLU A 189 -1.27 -22.97 22.64
C GLU A 189 -0.27 -22.16 23.45
N GLY A 190 -0.56 -20.89 23.77
CA GLY A 190 0.30 -20.04 24.59
C GLY A 190 1.23 -19.12 23.79
N VAL A 191 0.94 -18.89 22.52
CA VAL A 191 1.63 -17.86 21.72
C VAL A 191 0.87 -16.55 21.83
N GLU A 192 1.59 -15.47 22.14
CA GLU A 192 1.06 -14.11 22.18
C GLU A 192 1.75 -13.27 21.13
N VAL A 193 0.95 -12.64 20.25
CA VAL A 193 1.42 -11.71 19.23
C VAL A 193 0.97 -10.31 19.62
N ILE A 194 1.92 -9.41 19.76
CA ILE A 194 1.69 -8.00 20.09
C ILE A 194 2.05 -7.18 18.86
N LYS A 195 1.04 -6.56 18.24
CA LYS A 195 1.20 -5.61 17.14
C LYS A 195 1.09 -4.20 17.70
N THR A 196 2.16 -3.42 17.63
CA THR A 196 2.21 -2.08 18.20
C THR A 196 2.37 -1.04 17.10
N PHE A 197 1.45 -0.10 17.07
CA PHE A 197 1.57 1.11 16.26
C PHE A 197 2.17 2.22 17.10
N THR A 198 3.12 2.94 16.53
CA THR A 198 3.79 4.05 17.19
C THR A 198 3.70 5.30 16.31
N PHE A 199 3.23 6.37 16.93
CA PHE A 199 2.99 7.67 16.33
C PHE A 199 3.79 8.72 17.10
N LYS A 200 4.43 9.63 16.38
CA LYS A 200 5.20 10.71 16.98
C LYS A 200 4.54 12.04 16.61
N GLN A 201 4.34 12.92 17.61
CA GLN A 201 3.79 14.25 17.39
C GLN A 201 4.64 15.02 16.38
N GLY A 202 3.99 15.72 15.45
CA GLY A 202 4.64 16.51 14.41
C GLY A 202 5.29 15.68 13.30
N ASP A 203 5.02 14.35 13.23
CA ASP A 203 5.65 13.46 12.27
C ASP A 203 4.60 12.55 11.59
N TYR A 204 4.74 12.33 10.27
CA TYR A 204 3.81 11.50 9.50
C TYR A 204 4.11 9.99 9.55
N PRO A 205 5.36 9.53 9.67
CA PRO A 205 5.68 8.11 9.69
C PRO A 205 4.97 7.34 10.81
N ILE A 206 4.40 6.20 10.46
CA ILE A 206 3.77 5.26 11.38
C ILE A 206 4.68 4.04 11.49
N THR A 207 5.19 3.77 12.68
CA THR A 207 5.99 2.57 12.92
C THR A 207 5.08 1.44 13.36
N VAL A 208 5.18 0.28 12.69
CA VAL A 208 4.47 -0.94 13.07
C VAL A 208 5.47 -1.98 13.50
N LYS A 209 5.35 -2.44 14.75
CA LYS A 209 6.21 -3.48 15.34
C LYS A 209 5.38 -4.72 15.65
N HIS A 210 5.87 -5.88 15.26
CA HIS A 210 5.35 -7.17 15.70
C HIS A 210 6.31 -7.79 16.72
N GLN A 211 5.76 -8.24 17.84
CA GLN A 211 6.49 -8.97 18.86
C GLN A 211 5.77 -10.29 19.10
N VAL A 212 6.49 -11.39 19.07
CA VAL A 212 5.97 -12.73 19.37
C VAL A 212 6.55 -13.18 20.70
N VAL A 213 5.68 -13.52 21.64
CA VAL A 213 6.04 -14.14 22.92
C VAL A 213 5.53 -15.57 22.87
N ASN A 214 6.44 -16.51 22.68
CA ASN A 214 6.11 -17.92 22.59
C ASN A 214 6.30 -18.58 23.97
N ARG A 215 5.18 -18.97 24.60
CA ARG A 215 5.17 -19.76 25.85
C ARG A 215 4.66 -21.18 25.61
N SER A 216 4.48 -21.57 24.32
CA SER A 216 4.12 -22.94 23.95
C SER A 216 5.33 -23.89 24.04
N ALA A 217 5.05 -25.19 23.95
CA ALA A 217 6.11 -26.21 23.91
C ALA A 217 6.73 -26.38 22.50
N GLN A 218 6.20 -25.68 21.49
CA GLN A 218 6.63 -25.84 20.11
C GLN A 218 7.43 -24.61 19.63
N ASN A 219 8.36 -24.83 18.69
CA ASN A 219 9.06 -23.72 18.06
C ASN A 219 8.07 -22.91 17.18
N TRP A 220 8.10 -21.60 17.32
CA TRP A 220 7.31 -20.71 16.49
C TRP A 220 8.09 -20.33 15.22
N GLN A 221 7.42 -20.41 14.05
CA GLN A 221 7.98 -20.04 12.77
C GLN A 221 6.99 -19.15 12.01
N GLY A 222 7.45 -18.00 11.55
CA GLY A 222 6.64 -17.08 10.76
C GLY A 222 7.49 -15.99 10.12
N GLN A 223 6.86 -15.27 9.21
CA GLN A 223 7.45 -14.16 8.48
C GLN A 223 6.52 -12.94 8.57
N MET A 224 7.10 -11.76 8.67
CA MET A 224 6.35 -10.52 8.59
C MET A 224 6.05 -10.19 7.13
N PHE A 225 4.83 -9.72 6.86
CA PHE A 225 4.48 -9.08 5.61
C PHE A 225 3.96 -7.67 5.85
N GLY A 226 4.10 -6.82 4.84
CA GLY A 226 3.48 -5.50 4.76
C GLY A 226 3.04 -5.25 3.33
N GLN A 227 1.84 -4.70 3.15
CA GLN A 227 1.31 -4.38 1.83
C GLN A 227 0.39 -3.17 1.87
N LEU A 228 0.32 -2.48 0.74
CA LEU A 228 -0.75 -1.56 0.40
C LEU A 228 -1.69 -2.28 -0.55
N LYS A 229 -2.95 -2.48 -0.14
CA LYS A 229 -3.99 -3.04 -0.99
C LYS A 229 -4.85 -1.91 -1.51
N ARG A 230 -5.02 -1.86 -2.82
CA ARG A 230 -5.80 -0.82 -3.49
C ARG A 230 -6.60 -1.40 -4.64
N ASP A 231 -7.82 -0.88 -4.84
CA ASP A 231 -8.60 -1.08 -6.05
C ASP A 231 -8.23 -0.05 -7.14
N ASN A 232 -8.91 -0.08 -8.27
CA ASN A 232 -8.71 0.84 -9.39
C ASN A 232 -9.56 2.12 -9.29
N SER A 233 -10.07 2.45 -8.12
CA SER A 233 -10.84 3.68 -7.89
C SER A 233 -9.98 4.93 -8.03
N GLU A 234 -10.61 6.06 -8.37
CA GLU A 234 -9.92 7.34 -8.44
C GLU A 234 -9.59 7.90 -7.04
N ASP A 235 -8.54 8.73 -6.98
CA ASP A 235 -8.18 9.43 -5.76
C ASP A 235 -9.19 10.53 -5.42
N PRO A 236 -9.46 10.81 -4.13
CA PRO A 236 -10.30 11.90 -3.69
C PRO A 236 -9.78 13.26 -4.19
N GLY A 237 -10.69 14.20 -4.45
CA GLY A 237 -10.32 15.55 -4.87
C GLY A 237 -9.91 15.70 -6.33
N LYS A 238 -9.95 14.63 -7.12
CA LYS A 238 -9.71 14.71 -8.55
C LYS A 238 -10.90 15.37 -9.24
N SER A 239 -10.82 16.66 -9.45
CA SER A 239 -11.78 17.36 -10.30
C SER A 239 -11.47 17.04 -11.77
N SER A 240 -12.44 16.51 -12.49
CA SER A 240 -12.37 16.19 -13.93
C SER A 240 -12.32 17.43 -14.85
N GLN A 241 -11.93 18.58 -14.34
CA GLN A 241 -12.06 19.85 -15.04
C GLN A 241 -10.70 20.41 -15.43
N GLY A 242 -10.38 20.22 -16.70
CA GLY A 242 -9.37 21.00 -17.41
C GLY A 242 -8.52 20.17 -18.35
N ILE A 243 -8.39 20.66 -19.58
CA ILE A 243 -7.53 20.11 -20.65
C ILE A 243 -6.05 20.03 -20.20
N PHE A 244 -5.69 20.74 -19.12
CA PHE A 244 -4.35 20.82 -18.56
C PHE A 244 -4.17 20.14 -17.19
N THR A 245 -5.15 19.36 -16.72
CA THR A 245 -5.00 18.60 -15.48
C THR A 245 -4.05 17.43 -15.76
N LEU A 246 -2.85 17.51 -15.23
CA LEU A 246 -1.93 16.37 -15.19
C LEU A 246 -2.61 15.26 -14.39
N GLY A 247 -3.07 14.22 -15.08
CA GLY A 247 -3.72 13.08 -14.44
C GLY A 247 -2.77 12.41 -13.44
N THR A 248 -3.25 12.16 -12.24
CA THR A 248 -2.51 11.36 -11.26
C THR A 248 -2.24 9.98 -11.86
N PHE A 249 -1.01 9.51 -11.74
CA PHE A 249 -0.67 8.16 -12.18
C PHE A 249 -1.36 7.14 -11.27
N LEU A 250 -2.25 6.33 -11.84
CA LEU A 250 -2.92 5.23 -11.15
C LEU A 250 -2.16 3.93 -11.46
N GLY A 251 -1.37 3.45 -10.52
CA GLY A 251 -0.54 2.27 -10.69
C GLY A 251 0.44 2.06 -9.55
N GLY A 252 1.26 1.03 -9.68
CA GLY A 252 2.42 0.78 -8.83
C GLY A 252 3.68 1.43 -9.38
N ALA A 253 4.56 1.87 -8.50
CA ALA A 253 5.91 2.26 -8.83
C ALA A 253 6.89 1.46 -7.99
N TRP A 254 7.99 1.03 -8.59
CA TRP A 254 9.01 0.23 -7.92
C TRP A 254 10.40 0.54 -8.49
N GLY A 255 11.42 0.23 -7.71
CA GLY A 255 12.82 0.40 -8.14
C GLY A 255 13.70 -0.70 -7.57
N THR A 256 14.74 -1.04 -8.34
CA THR A 256 15.85 -1.89 -7.94
C THR A 256 17.17 -1.12 -8.16
N PRO A 257 18.29 -1.59 -7.63
CA PRO A 257 19.59 -0.98 -7.93
C PRO A 257 19.90 -0.90 -9.44
N GLU A 258 19.41 -1.88 -10.22
CA GLU A 258 19.60 -1.96 -11.67
C GLU A 258 18.56 -1.12 -12.45
N ALA A 259 17.36 -0.95 -11.89
CA ALA A 259 16.27 -0.21 -12.51
C ALA A 259 15.60 0.69 -11.46
N THR A 260 16.14 1.90 -11.33
CA THR A 260 15.84 2.83 -10.23
C THR A 260 14.39 3.29 -10.16
N TYR A 261 13.67 3.31 -11.29
CA TYR A 261 12.29 3.76 -11.31
C TYR A 261 11.48 3.12 -12.43
N ASN A 262 10.49 2.31 -12.07
CA ASN A 262 9.58 1.66 -12.98
C ASN A 262 8.13 1.95 -12.56
N LYS A 263 7.23 2.02 -13.53
CA LYS A 263 5.81 2.24 -13.34
C LYS A 263 5.01 1.13 -14.02
N LEU A 264 3.99 0.64 -13.33
CA LEU A 264 3.01 -0.27 -13.88
C LEU A 264 1.62 0.29 -13.62
N LYS A 265 0.85 0.54 -14.69
CA LYS A 265 -0.54 1.02 -14.58
C LYS A 265 -1.44 -0.09 -14.02
N PHE A 266 -2.46 0.26 -13.23
CA PHE A 266 -3.43 -0.73 -12.73
C PHE A 266 -4.14 -1.49 -13.85
N SER A 267 -4.38 -0.86 -15.01
CA SER A 267 -4.95 -1.52 -16.19
C SER A 267 -4.12 -2.69 -16.72
N ASN A 268 -2.83 -2.73 -16.41
CA ASN A 268 -1.90 -3.75 -16.90
C ASN A 268 -1.59 -4.83 -15.87
N PHE A 269 -2.15 -4.74 -14.65
CA PHE A 269 -1.88 -5.71 -13.58
C PHE A 269 -2.42 -7.12 -13.87
N SER A 270 -3.46 -7.22 -14.72
CA SER A 270 -3.96 -8.53 -15.20
C SER A 270 -2.98 -9.24 -16.13
N ASP A 271 -2.19 -8.48 -16.88
CA ASP A 271 -1.39 -8.98 -17.99
C ASP A 271 0.08 -9.16 -17.62
N GLU A 272 0.53 -8.45 -16.58
CA GLU A 272 1.93 -8.46 -16.15
C GLU A 272 2.06 -8.92 -14.70
N LYS A 273 2.76 -10.05 -14.50
CA LYS A 273 3.21 -10.48 -13.18
C LYS A 273 4.61 -9.95 -12.94
N LEU A 274 4.74 -9.09 -11.93
CA LEU A 274 6.03 -8.61 -11.47
C LEU A 274 6.52 -9.48 -10.31
N SER A 275 7.62 -10.20 -10.54
CA SER A 275 8.36 -10.91 -9.49
C SER A 275 9.71 -10.23 -9.30
N LEU A 276 9.95 -9.69 -8.11
CA LEU A 276 11.21 -9.07 -7.75
C LEU A 276 11.89 -9.93 -6.70
N GLU A 277 13.07 -10.45 -7.03
CA GLU A 277 13.94 -11.09 -6.05
C GLU A 277 14.82 -10.03 -5.40
N ALA A 278 14.68 -9.84 -4.08
CA ALA A 278 15.61 -9.06 -3.31
C ALA A 278 16.88 -9.87 -3.14
N LYS A 279 17.95 -9.51 -3.84
CA LYS A 279 19.28 -10.02 -3.52
C LYS A 279 19.69 -9.37 -2.19
N SER A 280 19.83 -10.19 -1.14
CA SER A 280 20.46 -9.73 0.10
C SER A 280 21.89 -9.33 -0.20
N ALA A 281 22.25 -8.09 0.15
CA ALA A 281 23.60 -7.60 0.12
C ALA A 281 24.46 -8.28 1.20
#